data_e910b31edb10b05d123348ac47073d6f
#
_entry.id   e910b31edb10b05d123348ac47073d6f
#
_cell.length_a   1.000
_cell.length_b   1.000
_cell.length_c   1.000
_cell.angle_alpha   90.00
_cell.angle_beta   90.00
_cell.angle_gamma   90.00
#
_symmetry.space_group_name_H-M   'P 1'
#
loop_
_entity.id
_entity.type
_entity.pdbx_description
1 polymer ?
#
loop_
_entity_poly.entity_id
_entity_poly.type
_entity_poly.pdbx_seq_one_letter_code
_entity_poly.pdbx_strand_id
1 'polypeptide(L)'
;SSVIFPFPRTGDVEKDSEPFRRYQLIRLAPDLGGESNDASSFRIYSMVCVHMWCLWDYIEGREVEVNGEKFTGNIECPCHGSNYDVRDGLSHKGPAIKQSKPNDALPTLPLEVDENGDIWVLPPDTALEADGVVGLGRYV
;
A
#
# COMPACT_ATOMS: atom_id res chain seq x y z
N SER A 1 6.21 -11.48 -3.77
CA SER A 1 7.13 -10.54 -4.40
C SER A 1 6.57 -9.12 -4.40
N SER A 2 7.42 -8.15 -4.46
CA SER A 2 7.01 -6.75 -4.43
C SER A 2 8.06 -5.86 -5.11
N VAL A 3 7.62 -4.65 -5.51
CA VAL A 3 8.51 -3.63 -6.07
C VAL A 3 8.11 -2.25 -5.57
N ILE A 4 9.10 -1.42 -5.26
CA ILE A 4 8.91 -0.04 -4.78
C ILE A 4 9.12 0.91 -5.95
N PHE A 5 8.23 1.90 -6.09
CA PHE A 5 8.30 2.87 -7.17
C PHE A 5 7.75 4.24 -6.74
N PRO A 6 8.17 5.34 -7.37
CA PRO A 6 7.57 6.65 -7.12
C PRO A 6 6.33 6.88 -7.99
N PHE A 7 5.32 7.56 -7.43
CA PHE A 7 4.15 8.00 -8.18
C PHE A 7 3.62 9.33 -7.61
N PRO A 8 3.32 10.32 -8.41
CA PRO A 8 3.68 10.40 -9.84
C PRO A 8 5.19 10.58 -10.02
N ARG A 9 5.72 9.99 -11.09
CA ARG A 9 7.13 10.13 -11.42
C ARG A 9 7.35 11.44 -12.18
N THR A 10 8.30 12.25 -11.71
CA THR A 10 8.58 13.56 -12.31
C THR A 10 9.84 13.59 -13.15
N GLY A 11 10.76 12.64 -12.94
CA GLY A 11 12.11 12.65 -13.50
C GLY A 11 13.11 13.44 -12.66
N ASP A 12 12.67 14.15 -11.64
CA ASP A 12 13.53 14.84 -10.67
C ASP A 12 13.83 13.87 -9.53
N VAL A 13 15.10 13.55 -9.32
CA VAL A 13 15.52 12.56 -8.32
C VAL A 13 15.08 12.98 -6.91
N GLU A 14 15.16 14.27 -6.57
CA GLU A 14 14.76 14.73 -5.25
C GLU A 14 13.25 14.56 -5.02
N LYS A 15 12.43 14.98 -6.00
CA LYS A 15 10.98 14.82 -5.90
C LYS A 15 10.56 13.36 -5.90
N ASP A 16 11.15 12.55 -6.78
CA ASP A 16 10.82 11.12 -6.88
C ASP A 16 11.25 10.33 -5.63
N SER A 17 12.09 10.91 -4.79
CA SER A 17 12.53 10.32 -3.52
C SER A 17 11.68 10.74 -2.32
N GLU A 18 10.71 11.65 -2.49
CA GLU A 18 9.85 12.07 -1.39
C GLU A 18 9.02 10.90 -0.85
N PRO A 19 8.92 10.72 0.49
CA PRO A 19 8.22 9.58 1.08
C PRO A 19 6.77 9.44 0.61
N PHE A 20 6.04 10.54 0.46
CA PHE A 20 4.63 10.51 0.03
C PHE A 20 4.45 10.14 -1.43
N ARG A 21 5.52 10.11 -2.23
CA ARG A 21 5.50 9.61 -3.60
C ARG A 21 5.88 8.13 -3.68
N ARG A 22 6.25 7.52 -2.57
CA ARG A 22 6.73 6.14 -2.53
C ARG A 22 5.58 5.18 -2.35
N TYR A 23 5.46 4.26 -3.30
CA TYR A 23 4.44 3.21 -3.31
C TYR A 23 5.09 1.86 -3.46
N GLN A 24 4.39 0.84 -3.01
CA GLN A 24 4.83 -0.54 -3.20
C GLN A 24 3.73 -1.34 -3.88
N LEU A 25 4.10 -1.98 -4.98
CA LEU A 25 3.28 -2.96 -5.68
C LEU A 25 3.56 -4.33 -5.05
N ILE A 26 2.51 -5.00 -4.61
CA ILE A 26 2.61 -6.29 -3.95
C ILE A 26 1.82 -7.32 -4.76
N ARG A 27 2.45 -8.45 -5.09
CA ARG A 27 1.72 -9.64 -5.55
C ARG A 27 1.24 -10.39 -4.31
N LEU A 28 -0.06 -10.64 -4.22
CA LEU A 28 -0.64 -11.37 -3.11
C LEU A 28 -0.12 -12.81 -3.07
N ALA A 29 -0.14 -13.43 -1.89
CA ALA A 29 0.24 -14.83 -1.73
C ALA A 29 -0.76 -15.75 -2.45
N PRO A 30 -0.37 -16.99 -2.79
CA PRO A 30 -1.27 -17.93 -3.47
C PRO A 30 -2.59 -18.16 -2.76
N ASP A 31 -2.60 -18.19 -1.43
CA ASP A 31 -3.82 -18.37 -0.62
C ASP A 31 -4.78 -17.17 -0.70
N LEU A 32 -4.33 -16.04 -1.24
CA LEU A 32 -5.14 -14.86 -1.51
C LEU A 32 -5.41 -14.66 -3.02
N GLY A 33 -5.14 -15.66 -3.84
CA GLY A 33 -5.37 -15.61 -5.26
C GLY A 33 -4.24 -14.97 -6.07
N GLY A 34 -3.03 -14.90 -5.51
CA GLY A 34 -1.88 -14.24 -6.14
C GLY A 34 -1.24 -14.99 -7.31
N GLU A 35 -1.73 -16.17 -7.67
CA GLU A 35 -1.22 -16.95 -8.80
C GLU A 35 -1.78 -16.48 -10.15
N SER A 36 -2.89 -15.77 -10.14
CA SER A 36 -3.49 -15.21 -11.35
C SER A 36 -2.63 -14.08 -11.92
N ASN A 37 -2.74 -13.86 -13.24
CA ASN A 37 -2.03 -12.77 -13.92
C ASN A 37 -2.93 -11.58 -14.22
N ASP A 38 -4.04 -11.45 -13.52
CA ASP A 38 -4.92 -10.30 -13.63
C ASP A 38 -4.75 -9.32 -12.45
N ALA A 39 -5.44 -8.20 -12.52
CA ALA A 39 -5.31 -7.13 -11.53
C ALA A 39 -5.68 -7.56 -10.10
N SER A 40 -6.51 -8.60 -9.94
CA SER A 40 -6.95 -9.08 -8.63
C SER A 40 -5.82 -9.68 -7.79
N SER A 41 -4.70 -10.06 -8.43
CA SER A 41 -3.54 -10.64 -7.76
C SER A 41 -2.59 -9.60 -7.18
N PHE A 42 -2.83 -8.32 -7.45
CA PHE A 42 -1.89 -7.25 -7.09
C PHE A 42 -2.57 -6.18 -6.25
N ARG A 43 -1.76 -5.51 -5.43
CA ARG A 43 -2.17 -4.33 -4.65
C ARG A 43 -1.06 -3.29 -4.69
N ILE A 44 -1.43 -2.02 -4.64
CA ILE A 44 -0.49 -0.91 -4.57
C ILE A 44 -0.87 -0.03 -3.39
N TYR A 45 0.07 0.19 -2.49
CA TYR A 45 -0.15 1.03 -1.31
C TYR A 45 0.94 2.08 -1.16
N SER A 46 0.55 3.26 -0.66
CA SER A 46 1.51 4.25 -0.17
C SER A 46 2.36 3.62 0.93
N MET A 47 3.67 3.81 0.88
CA MET A 47 4.58 3.23 1.85
C MET A 47 4.63 3.98 3.18
N VAL A 48 3.96 5.12 3.30
CA VAL A 48 3.97 5.91 4.53
C VAL A 48 2.89 5.41 5.47
N CYS A 49 3.30 4.96 6.67
CA CYS A 49 2.38 4.56 7.73
C CYS A 49 1.46 5.74 8.09
N VAL A 50 0.16 5.50 8.14
CA VAL A 50 -0.81 6.57 8.41
C VAL A 50 -0.77 7.07 9.86
N HIS A 51 -0.11 6.36 10.76
CA HIS A 51 0.02 6.79 12.16
C HIS A 51 1.05 7.91 12.34
N MET A 52 2.34 7.62 12.09
CA MET A 52 3.43 8.58 12.33
C MET A 52 4.33 8.77 11.12
N TRP A 53 3.84 8.43 9.93
CA TRP A 53 4.52 8.62 8.65
C TRP A 53 5.84 7.87 8.50
N CYS A 54 6.07 6.82 9.28
CA CYS A 54 7.18 5.91 9.04
C CYS A 54 6.92 5.06 7.81
N LEU A 55 7.98 4.59 7.18
CA LEU A 55 7.85 3.63 6.08
C LEU A 55 7.62 2.23 6.66
N TRP A 56 6.62 1.54 6.14
CA TRP A 56 6.31 0.17 6.56
C TRP A 56 7.07 -0.85 5.71
N ASP A 57 7.11 -2.09 6.21
CA ASP A 57 7.69 -3.23 5.52
C ASP A 57 6.61 -4.23 5.14
N TYR A 58 6.73 -4.83 3.95
CA TYR A 58 5.91 -5.98 3.58
C TYR A 58 6.65 -7.26 3.98
N ILE A 59 6.03 -8.07 4.83
CA ILE A 59 6.62 -9.32 5.30
C ILE A 59 5.97 -10.48 4.54
N GLU A 60 6.63 -10.89 3.47
CA GLU A 60 6.20 -12.01 2.65
C GLU A 60 6.30 -13.30 3.48
N GLY A 61 5.28 -14.14 3.40
CA GLY A 61 5.26 -15.39 4.14
C GLY A 61 4.77 -15.30 5.59
N ARG A 62 4.46 -14.10 6.09
CA ARG A 62 3.92 -13.93 7.43
C ARG A 62 2.48 -14.43 7.49
N GLU A 63 2.21 -15.40 8.36
CA GLU A 63 0.84 -15.85 8.62
C GLU A 63 0.15 -14.88 9.58
N VAL A 64 -1.04 -14.43 9.22
CA VAL A 64 -1.84 -13.50 10.03
C VAL A 64 -3.29 -13.96 10.09
N GLU A 65 -4.00 -13.49 11.11
CA GLU A 65 -5.44 -13.72 11.27
C GLU A 65 -6.11 -12.37 11.51
N VAL A 66 -7.08 -12.04 10.66
CA VAL A 66 -7.86 -10.80 10.75
C VAL A 66 -9.34 -11.16 10.69
N ASN A 67 -10.08 -10.80 11.75
CA ASN A 67 -11.52 -11.08 11.85
C ASN A 67 -11.85 -12.56 11.63
N GLY A 68 -11.01 -13.46 12.15
CA GLY A 68 -11.21 -14.90 12.02
C GLY A 68 -10.71 -15.53 10.71
N GLU A 69 -10.24 -14.71 9.77
CA GLU A 69 -9.68 -15.20 8.51
C GLU A 69 -8.17 -15.28 8.60
N LYS A 70 -7.60 -16.41 8.19
CA LYS A 70 -6.15 -16.64 8.16
C LYS A 70 -5.64 -16.50 6.73
N PHE A 71 -4.53 -15.79 6.57
CA PHE A 71 -3.88 -15.66 5.26
C PHE A 71 -2.40 -15.34 5.42
N THR A 72 -1.70 -15.27 4.30
CA THR A 72 -0.24 -15.07 4.27
C THR A 72 0.10 -13.70 3.70
N GLY A 73 1.06 -13.02 4.32
CA GLY A 73 1.54 -11.70 3.94
C GLY A 73 0.99 -10.62 4.86
N ASN A 74 1.86 -9.77 5.35
CA ASN A 74 1.47 -8.70 6.27
C ASN A 74 2.26 -7.43 6.00
N ILE A 75 1.65 -6.27 6.24
CA ILE A 75 2.28 -4.97 6.18
C ILE A 75 2.50 -4.51 7.62
N GLU A 76 3.75 -4.28 7.99
CA GLU A 76 4.14 -3.98 9.37
C GLU A 76 4.95 -2.70 9.44
N CYS A 77 4.54 -1.76 10.29
CA CYS A 77 5.28 -0.54 10.54
C CYS A 77 6.19 -0.74 11.76
N PRO A 78 7.51 -0.61 11.59
CA PRO A 78 8.44 -0.87 12.69
C PRO A 78 8.44 0.20 13.79
N CYS A 79 7.91 1.40 13.51
CA CYS A 79 8.00 2.51 14.46
C CYS A 79 7.13 2.29 15.70
N HIS A 80 5.86 1.95 15.53
CA HIS A 80 4.90 1.82 16.64
C HIS A 80 4.06 0.54 16.54
N GLY A 81 4.41 -0.38 15.64
CA GLY A 81 3.76 -1.67 15.54
C GLY A 81 2.42 -1.70 14.85
N SER A 82 2.06 -0.68 14.06
CA SER A 82 0.84 -0.74 13.25
C SER A 82 0.98 -1.79 12.18
N ASN A 83 -0.06 -2.62 12.02
CA ASN A 83 -0.13 -3.64 10.97
C ASN A 83 -1.33 -3.38 10.08
N TYR A 84 -1.17 -3.63 8.79
CA TYR A 84 -2.20 -3.40 7.79
C TYR A 84 -2.48 -4.68 7.02
N ASP A 85 -3.75 -4.87 6.72
CA ASP A 85 -4.21 -6.00 5.91
C ASP A 85 -3.73 -5.84 4.47
N VAL A 86 -3.00 -6.81 3.95
CA VAL A 86 -2.48 -6.72 2.58
C VAL A 86 -3.59 -6.74 1.52
N ARG A 87 -4.79 -7.22 1.88
CA ARG A 87 -5.91 -7.32 0.95
C ARG A 87 -6.54 -5.96 0.64
N ASP A 88 -6.61 -5.05 1.61
CA ASP A 88 -7.32 -3.77 1.47
C ASP A 88 -6.58 -2.57 2.10
N GLY A 89 -5.47 -2.79 2.78
CA GLY A 89 -4.70 -1.74 3.43
C GLY A 89 -5.26 -1.24 4.76
N LEU A 90 -6.35 -1.83 5.24
CA LEU A 90 -6.97 -1.44 6.50
C LEU A 90 -6.10 -1.88 7.69
N SER A 91 -5.88 -0.97 8.64
CA SER A 91 -5.13 -1.31 9.85
C SER A 91 -5.89 -2.34 10.69
N HIS A 92 -5.18 -3.37 11.18
CA HIS A 92 -5.78 -4.40 12.02
C HIS A 92 -5.08 -4.59 13.35
N LYS A 93 -3.95 -3.90 13.58
CA LYS A 93 -3.21 -3.96 14.84
C LYS A 93 -2.40 -2.68 14.99
N GLY A 94 -2.22 -2.24 16.24
CA GLY A 94 -1.40 -1.08 16.57
C GLY A 94 -2.18 0.23 16.53
N PRO A 95 -1.49 1.38 16.71
CA PRO A 95 -2.16 2.67 16.91
C PRO A 95 -2.94 3.19 15.70
N ALA A 96 -2.63 2.76 14.48
CA ALA A 96 -3.34 3.24 13.29
C ALA A 96 -4.84 2.88 13.31
N ILE A 97 -5.24 1.83 14.04
CA ILE A 97 -6.64 1.45 14.20
C ILE A 97 -7.47 2.60 14.79
N LYS A 98 -6.86 3.42 15.62
CA LYS A 98 -7.56 4.51 16.33
C LYS A 98 -7.77 5.75 15.47
N GLN A 99 -7.24 5.78 14.27
CA GLN A 99 -7.44 6.90 13.35
C GLN A 99 -8.87 6.93 12.83
N SER A 100 -9.38 8.13 12.60
CA SER A 100 -10.68 8.29 11.95
C SER A 100 -10.63 7.88 10.49
N LYS A 101 -11.71 7.25 10.00
CA LYS A 101 -11.79 6.90 8.59
C LYS A 101 -11.74 8.15 7.70
N PRO A 102 -11.06 8.12 6.56
CA PRO A 102 -10.36 6.97 5.95
C PRO A 102 -8.90 6.81 6.40
N ASN A 103 -8.45 7.54 7.42
CA ASN A 103 -7.05 7.59 7.85
C ASN A 103 -6.62 6.35 8.64
N ASP A 104 -7.47 5.36 8.78
CA ASP A 104 -7.16 4.05 9.37
C ASP A 104 -6.68 3.03 8.33
N ALA A 105 -6.56 3.42 7.07
CA ALA A 105 -6.11 2.56 5.99
C ALA A 105 -5.06 3.26 5.13
N LEU A 106 -4.18 2.46 4.50
CA LEU A 106 -3.16 2.98 3.60
C LEU A 106 -3.82 3.48 2.30
N PRO A 107 -3.43 4.65 1.79
CA PRO A 107 -3.85 5.08 0.46
C PRO A 107 -3.40 4.08 -0.61
N THR A 108 -4.28 3.82 -1.57
CA THR A 108 -4.04 2.85 -2.63
C THR A 108 -4.12 3.51 -4.01
N LEU A 109 -3.48 2.90 -4.99
CA LEU A 109 -3.60 3.28 -6.39
C LEU A 109 -4.27 2.15 -7.17
N PRO A 110 -5.19 2.47 -8.10
CA PRO A 110 -5.74 1.46 -8.99
C PRO A 110 -4.67 0.97 -9.96
N LEU A 111 -4.87 -0.23 -10.48
CA LEU A 111 -3.97 -0.79 -11.48
C LEU A 111 -4.76 -1.62 -12.48
N GLU A 112 -4.15 -1.85 -13.64
CA GLU A 112 -4.67 -2.81 -14.62
C GLU A 112 -3.51 -3.63 -15.17
N VAL A 113 -3.81 -4.82 -15.62
CA VAL A 113 -2.84 -5.71 -16.28
C VAL A 113 -3.30 -5.87 -17.72
N ASP A 114 -2.42 -5.57 -18.67
CA ASP A 114 -2.74 -5.66 -20.09
C ASP A 114 -2.59 -7.09 -20.62
N GLU A 115 -2.90 -7.29 -21.90
CA GLU A 115 -2.81 -8.60 -22.54
C GLU A 115 -1.40 -9.18 -22.61
N ASN A 116 -0.37 -8.32 -22.46
CA ASN A 116 1.04 -8.74 -22.43
C ASN A 116 1.51 -9.08 -21.01
N GLY A 117 0.68 -8.89 -20.00
CA GLY A 117 1.04 -9.09 -18.61
C GLY A 117 1.73 -7.88 -17.98
N ASP A 118 1.76 -6.74 -18.66
CA ASP A 118 2.33 -5.51 -18.10
C ASP A 118 1.34 -4.84 -17.15
N ILE A 119 1.87 -4.32 -16.05
CA ILE A 119 1.06 -3.68 -15.01
C ILE A 119 1.11 -2.16 -15.19
N TRP A 120 -0.05 -1.55 -15.30
CA TRP A 120 -0.21 -0.10 -15.45
C TRP A 120 -0.79 0.49 -14.18
N VAL A 121 -0.09 1.47 -13.61
CA VAL A 121 -0.57 2.22 -12.44
C VAL A 121 -1.47 3.34 -12.94
N LEU A 122 -2.67 3.41 -12.40
CA LEU A 122 -3.68 4.38 -12.80
C LEU A 122 -3.79 5.52 -11.79
N PRO A 123 -4.23 6.71 -12.21
CA PRO A 123 -4.52 7.78 -11.26
C PRO A 123 -5.60 7.34 -10.28
N PRO A 124 -5.51 7.76 -8.99
CA PRO A 124 -6.56 7.42 -8.03
C PRO A 124 -7.85 8.17 -8.31
N ASP A 125 -8.98 7.59 -7.86
CA ASP A 125 -10.30 8.21 -7.99
C ASP A 125 -10.49 9.39 -7.03
N THR A 126 -9.65 9.47 -6.00
CA THR A 126 -9.67 10.57 -5.02
C THR A 126 -8.91 11.78 -5.55
N ALA A 127 -9.27 12.96 -5.05
CA ALA A 127 -8.54 14.19 -5.38
C ALA A 127 -7.07 14.06 -4.97
N LEU A 128 -6.18 14.45 -5.87
CA LEU A 128 -4.75 14.49 -5.58
C LEU A 128 -4.42 15.79 -4.83
N GLU A 129 -3.47 15.70 -3.92
CA GLU A 129 -2.90 16.86 -3.26
C GLU A 129 -2.08 17.70 -4.26
N ALA A 130 -1.57 18.86 -3.82
CA ALA A 130 -0.65 19.65 -4.61
C ALA A 130 0.48 18.75 -5.13
N ASP A 131 0.93 18.95 -6.35
CA ASP A 131 1.91 18.13 -7.05
C ASP A 131 1.45 16.69 -7.35
N GLY A 132 0.16 16.37 -7.18
CA GLY A 132 -0.37 15.06 -7.49
C GLY A 132 -0.05 13.97 -6.47
N VAL A 133 0.34 14.34 -5.26
CA VAL A 133 0.73 13.38 -4.22
C VAL A 133 -0.48 13.03 -3.34
N VAL A 134 -0.78 11.74 -3.23
CA VAL A 134 -1.86 11.24 -2.37
C VAL A 134 -1.39 11.17 -0.93
N GLY A 135 -2.21 11.67 -0.03
CA GLY A 135 -1.93 11.57 1.40
C GLY A 135 -1.00 12.65 1.95
N LEU A 136 -0.55 13.59 1.11
CA LEU A 136 0.17 14.76 1.59
C LEU A 136 -0.78 15.55 2.50
N GLY A 137 -0.39 15.86 3.71
CA GLY A 137 -1.24 16.56 4.66
C GLY A 137 -2.14 15.67 5.52
N ARG A 138 -2.03 14.34 5.42
CA ARG A 138 -2.74 13.48 6.36
C ARG A 138 -2.17 13.65 7.77
N TYR A 139 -3.03 13.43 8.77
CA TYR A 139 -2.69 13.64 10.17
C TYR A 139 -2.28 12.34 10.87
N VAL A 140 -1.49 12.48 11.87
CA VAL A 140 -1.09 11.38 12.76
C VAL A 140 -1.92 11.37 14.03
#